data_8dd246e97625e3ccc6a929dad091d1f7
#
_entry.id   8dd246e97625e3ccc6a929dad091d1f7
#
_cell.length_a   1.000
_cell.length_b   1.000
_cell.length_c   1.000
_cell.angle_alpha   90.00
_cell.angle_beta   90.00
_cell.angle_gamma   90.00
#
_symmetry.space_group_name_H-M   'P 1'
#
loop_
_entity.id
_entity.type
_entity.pdbx_description
1 polymer ?
#
loop_
_entity_poly.entity_id
_entity_poly.type
_entity_poly.pdbx_seq_one_letter_code
_entity_poly.pdbx_strand_id
1 'polypeptide(L)'
;AASDVYKRQVVFERRNTQMATVSVLNMEGSEVGTIELSDAVFGVEVNENLVHQAVLNQLANNRQGTQKAKTRSEVSGGGRKPWRQKGTGHARQGSTRSPQWTGGGVVFAPTPRDYSFKMNKKEKRIALKSALTSRVNEGKLIVVDELKLEAPKTKEFAKVMANLKANKALVVLSENDANVVKSAKNIPTVKTALTNTINVYDILKYDTVVVEKAAVETIEEVYA
;
A
#
# COMPACT_ATOMS: atom_id res chain seq x y z
N ALA A 1 34.33 -2.67 -37.15
CA ALA A 1 33.32 -3.55 -36.56
C ALA A 1 33.02 -3.33 -35.06
N ALA A 2 33.81 -2.48 -34.36
CA ALA A 2 33.58 -2.19 -32.93
C ALA A 2 32.92 -0.81 -32.70
N SER A 3 32.61 -0.03 -33.74
CA SER A 3 32.06 1.32 -33.63
C SER A 3 30.53 1.40 -33.76
N ASP A 4 29.85 0.32 -34.15
CA ASP A 4 28.39 0.34 -34.39
C ASP A 4 27.55 -0.08 -33.20
N VAL A 5 28.18 -0.63 -32.16
CA VAL A 5 27.49 -1.00 -30.93
C VAL A 5 27.22 0.22 -30.01
N TYR A 6 28.03 1.28 -30.14
CA TYR A 6 27.87 2.50 -29.36
C TYR A 6 26.95 3.55 -29.96
N LYS A 7 26.45 3.36 -31.17
CA LYS A 7 25.51 4.29 -31.84
C LYS A 7 24.03 3.93 -31.68
N ARG A 8 23.70 2.90 -30.95
CA ARG A 8 22.37 2.77 -30.36
C ARG A 8 22.32 3.49 -29.02
N GLN A 9 22.84 4.69 -28.92
CA GLN A 9 22.27 5.64 -27.99
C GLN A 9 20.82 5.77 -28.42
N VAL A 10 19.97 5.18 -27.56
CA VAL A 10 18.54 5.43 -27.51
C VAL A 10 18.42 6.95 -27.64
N VAL A 11 17.93 7.42 -28.76
CA VAL A 11 17.40 8.76 -28.89
C VAL A 11 16.23 8.73 -27.87
N PHE A 12 16.51 9.18 -26.67
CA PHE A 12 15.46 9.61 -25.78
C PHE A 12 14.78 10.75 -26.54
N GLU A 13 13.74 10.43 -27.29
CA GLU A 13 12.77 11.41 -27.65
C GLU A 13 12.45 12.14 -26.36
N ARG A 14 12.91 13.39 -26.25
CA ARG A 14 12.36 14.33 -25.29
C ARG A 14 10.88 14.34 -25.61
N ARG A 15 10.11 13.52 -24.89
CA ARG A 15 8.66 13.67 -24.88
C ARG A 15 8.46 15.14 -24.55
N ASN A 16 7.86 15.85 -25.51
CA ASN A 16 7.38 17.20 -25.28
C ASN A 16 6.76 17.21 -23.88
N THR A 17 7.30 18.03 -23.00
CA THR A 17 6.75 18.33 -21.70
C THR A 17 5.44 19.09 -21.91
N GLN A 18 4.44 18.44 -22.45
CA GLN A 18 3.07 18.92 -22.38
C GLN A 18 2.57 18.51 -20.99
N MET A 19 2.38 19.52 -20.12
CA MET A 19 1.70 19.34 -18.85
C MET A 19 0.45 18.49 -19.07
N ALA A 20 0.32 17.40 -18.31
CA ALA A 20 -0.83 16.52 -18.43
C ALA A 20 -2.09 17.30 -18.02
N THR A 21 -2.99 17.58 -18.95
CA THR A 21 -4.29 18.19 -18.67
C THR A 21 -5.31 17.11 -18.38
N VAL A 22 -6.03 17.25 -17.28
CA VAL A 22 -7.08 16.33 -16.85
C VAL A 22 -8.39 17.08 -16.70
N SER A 23 -9.51 16.49 -17.18
CA SER A 23 -10.84 17.03 -16.99
C SER A 23 -11.24 16.98 -15.51
N VAL A 24 -11.81 18.07 -15.02
CA VAL A 24 -12.40 18.16 -13.69
C VAL A 24 -13.87 17.84 -13.81
N LEU A 25 -14.34 16.83 -13.07
CA LEU A 25 -15.71 16.37 -13.07
C LEU A 25 -16.47 16.87 -11.83
N ASN A 26 -17.77 16.97 -11.93
CA ASN A 26 -18.64 17.14 -10.76
C ASN A 26 -19.11 15.77 -10.20
N MET A 27 -19.86 15.74 -9.11
CA MET A 27 -20.40 14.52 -8.51
C MET A 27 -21.39 13.76 -9.44
N GLU A 28 -21.87 14.39 -10.51
CA GLU A 28 -22.76 13.79 -11.52
C GLU A 28 -21.99 13.17 -12.68
N GLY A 29 -20.65 13.38 -12.73
CA GLY A 29 -19.79 12.89 -13.82
C GLY A 29 -19.75 13.81 -15.04
N SER A 30 -20.26 15.04 -14.94
CA SER A 30 -20.19 16.06 -15.98
C SER A 30 -18.90 16.85 -15.87
N GLU A 31 -18.30 17.23 -16.99
CA GLU A 31 -17.09 18.06 -17.02
C GLU A 31 -17.42 19.51 -16.64
N VAL A 32 -16.68 20.03 -15.66
CA VAL A 32 -16.82 21.44 -15.19
C VAL A 32 -15.67 22.29 -15.71
N GLY A 33 -14.51 21.70 -15.93
CA GLY A 33 -13.32 22.40 -16.37
C GLY A 33 -12.13 21.45 -16.61
N THR A 34 -10.95 22.03 -16.76
CA THR A 34 -9.71 21.29 -16.89
C THR A 34 -8.69 21.82 -15.89
N ILE A 35 -7.80 20.96 -15.41
CA ILE A 35 -6.68 21.32 -14.56
C ILE A 35 -5.39 20.84 -15.23
N GLU A 36 -4.36 21.67 -15.14
CA GLU A 36 -3.00 21.33 -15.56
C GLU A 36 -2.26 20.71 -14.38
N LEU A 37 -1.73 19.51 -14.56
CA LEU A 37 -0.98 18.80 -13.54
C LEU A 37 0.52 19.14 -13.65
N SER A 38 1.18 19.38 -12.51
CA SER A 38 2.61 19.67 -12.45
C SER A 38 3.45 18.45 -12.85
N ASP A 39 4.31 18.61 -13.85
CA ASP A 39 5.26 17.57 -14.30
C ASP A 39 6.22 17.13 -13.19
N ALA A 40 6.50 18.00 -12.22
CA ALA A 40 7.36 17.70 -11.09
C ALA A 40 6.81 16.58 -10.20
N VAL A 41 5.48 16.33 -10.23
CA VAL A 41 4.79 15.33 -9.43
C VAL A 41 4.14 14.25 -10.28
N PHE A 42 3.48 14.63 -11.37
CA PHE A 42 2.65 13.74 -12.20
C PHE A 42 3.29 13.38 -13.55
N GLY A 43 4.43 14.00 -13.91
CA GLY A 43 5.18 13.75 -15.13
C GLY A 43 6.53 13.06 -14.93
N VAL A 44 6.81 12.49 -13.77
CA VAL A 44 8.09 11.88 -13.42
C VAL A 44 8.27 10.52 -14.12
N GLU A 45 9.51 10.15 -14.49
CA GLU A 45 9.82 8.82 -14.99
C GLU A 45 9.43 7.74 -13.96
N VAL A 46 8.65 6.74 -14.42
CA VAL A 46 8.15 5.68 -13.54
C VAL A 46 9.26 4.70 -13.21
N ASN A 47 9.62 4.63 -11.92
CA ASN A 47 10.58 3.66 -11.41
C ASN A 47 9.86 2.49 -10.72
N GLU A 48 9.63 1.41 -11.48
CA GLU A 48 8.91 0.22 -11.00
C GLU A 48 9.60 -0.46 -9.81
N ASN A 49 10.94 -0.46 -9.76
CA ASN A 49 11.69 -1.08 -8.66
C ASN A 49 11.44 -0.36 -7.34
N LEU A 50 11.45 0.98 -7.34
CA LEU A 50 11.16 1.75 -6.13
C LEU A 50 9.71 1.63 -5.71
N VAL A 51 8.78 1.59 -6.65
CA VAL A 51 7.36 1.35 -6.39
C VAL A 51 7.15 -0.01 -5.73
N HIS A 52 7.75 -1.07 -6.29
CA HIS A 52 7.70 -2.41 -5.71
C HIS A 52 8.31 -2.45 -4.30
N GLN A 53 9.47 -1.82 -4.10
CA GLN A 53 10.12 -1.75 -2.79
C GLN A 53 9.27 -1.00 -1.75
N ALA A 54 8.57 0.08 -2.16
CA ALA A 54 7.64 0.80 -1.28
C ALA A 54 6.44 -0.07 -0.86
N VAL A 55 5.90 -0.87 -1.78
CA VAL A 55 4.84 -1.83 -1.47
C VAL A 55 5.31 -2.89 -0.49
N LEU A 56 6.49 -3.49 -0.72
CA LEU A 56 7.08 -4.47 0.21
C LEU A 56 7.33 -3.86 1.59
N ASN A 57 7.84 -2.62 1.64
CA ASN A 57 8.05 -1.89 2.89
C ASN A 57 6.74 -1.71 3.66
N GLN A 58 5.66 -1.27 2.99
CA GLN A 58 4.35 -1.09 3.60
C GLN A 58 3.77 -2.41 4.14
N LEU A 59 3.85 -3.49 3.35
CA LEU A 59 3.36 -4.80 3.75
C LEU A 59 4.17 -5.38 4.92
N ALA A 60 5.49 -5.22 4.91
CA ALA A 60 6.36 -5.68 5.99
C ALA A 60 6.10 -4.91 7.29
N ASN A 61 5.94 -3.58 7.20
CA ASN A 61 5.66 -2.72 8.36
C ASN A 61 4.27 -2.98 8.97
N ASN A 62 3.32 -3.48 8.19
CA ASN A 62 1.99 -3.86 8.68
C ASN A 62 1.98 -5.21 9.41
N ARG A 63 3.05 -6.02 9.31
CA ARG A 63 3.13 -7.32 9.99
C ARG A 63 3.42 -7.11 11.48
N GLN A 64 2.53 -7.58 12.34
CA GLN A 64 2.66 -7.47 13.79
C GLN A 64 3.76 -8.37 14.38
N GLY A 65 4.04 -9.51 13.75
CA GLY A 65 5.13 -10.41 14.13
C GLY A 65 4.99 -11.10 15.48
N THR A 66 3.78 -11.31 15.99
CA THR A 66 3.50 -11.85 17.33
C THR A 66 3.45 -13.39 17.40
N GLN A 67 3.81 -14.09 16.32
CA GLN A 67 3.82 -15.54 16.30
C GLN A 67 4.81 -16.09 17.33
N LYS A 68 4.36 -17.06 18.15
CA LYS A 68 5.20 -17.74 19.13
C LYS A 68 4.75 -19.18 19.30
N ALA A 69 5.72 -20.11 19.40
CA ALA A 69 5.49 -21.44 19.89
C ALA A 69 6.44 -21.72 21.07
N LYS A 70 6.03 -22.58 22.01
CA LYS A 70 6.82 -22.87 23.20
C LYS A 70 7.97 -23.83 22.88
N THR A 71 9.18 -23.45 23.27
CA THR A 71 10.33 -24.32 23.26
C THR A 71 10.26 -25.31 24.41
N ARG A 72 11.12 -26.36 24.40
CA ARG A 72 11.13 -27.36 25.45
C ARG A 72 11.38 -26.79 26.87
N SER A 73 12.01 -25.64 26.98
CA SER A 73 12.25 -24.94 28.26
C SER A 73 11.01 -24.23 28.78
N GLU A 74 10.12 -23.79 27.87
CA GLU A 74 8.92 -23.01 28.18
C GLU A 74 7.67 -23.90 28.41
N VAL A 75 7.70 -25.16 27.95
CA VAL A 75 6.60 -26.09 28.18
C VAL A 75 6.55 -26.49 29.67
N SER A 76 5.36 -26.50 30.24
CA SER A 76 5.14 -26.90 31.63
C SER A 76 5.34 -28.43 31.82
N GLY A 77 5.79 -28.86 33.01
CA GLY A 77 5.98 -30.26 33.36
C GLY A 77 7.42 -30.77 33.14
N GLY A 78 7.62 -32.06 33.09
CA GLY A 78 8.86 -32.75 32.69
C GLY A 78 10.10 -32.53 33.53
N GLY A 79 10.00 -32.09 34.77
CA GLY A 79 11.14 -31.88 35.69
C GLY A 79 11.81 -33.15 36.12
N ARG A 80 11.10 -34.29 36.13
CA ARG A 80 11.63 -35.59 36.50
C ARG A 80 11.99 -36.38 35.23
N LYS A 81 13.13 -37.14 35.29
CA LYS A 81 13.48 -38.11 34.25
C LYS A 81 12.41 -39.21 34.18
N PRO A 82 11.87 -39.58 32.99
CA PRO A 82 10.78 -40.55 32.87
C PRO A 82 11.12 -41.93 33.42
N TRP A 83 12.35 -42.40 33.20
CA TRP A 83 12.87 -43.68 33.71
C TRP A 83 14.39 -43.66 33.84
N ARG A 84 14.93 -44.66 34.52
CA ARG A 84 16.39 -44.80 34.72
C ARG A 84 17.11 -45.02 33.38
N GLN A 85 18.41 -44.69 33.34
CA GLN A 85 19.24 -44.63 32.14
C GLN A 85 19.41 -46.01 31.42
N LYS A 86 19.42 -47.13 32.20
CA LYS A 86 19.61 -48.48 31.69
C LYS A 86 18.68 -49.45 32.45
N GLY A 87 18.46 -50.64 31.88
CA GLY A 87 17.69 -51.73 32.53
C GLY A 87 16.17 -51.61 32.48
N THR A 88 15.60 -50.78 31.54
CA THR A 88 14.16 -50.62 31.36
C THR A 88 13.62 -51.19 30.05
N GLY A 89 14.50 -51.58 29.11
CA GLY A 89 14.09 -51.97 27.75
C GLY A 89 13.59 -50.81 26.87
N HIS A 90 13.45 -49.60 27.42
CA HIS A 90 12.98 -48.43 26.69
C HIS A 90 14.14 -47.58 26.15
N ALA A 91 13.87 -46.80 25.09
CA ALA A 91 14.80 -45.82 24.59
C ALA A 91 15.14 -44.78 25.69
N ARG A 92 16.40 -44.30 25.70
CA ARG A 92 16.85 -43.33 26.70
C ARG A 92 16.14 -42.02 26.54
N GLN A 93 15.53 -41.51 27.63
CA GLN A 93 14.81 -40.25 27.65
C GLN A 93 15.23 -39.38 28.84
N GLY A 94 15.43 -38.11 28.60
CA GLY A 94 15.80 -37.15 29.65
C GLY A 94 14.61 -36.35 30.21
N SER A 95 13.63 -36.06 29.36
CA SER A 95 12.46 -35.25 29.72
C SER A 95 11.29 -35.53 28.79
N THR A 96 10.08 -35.50 29.33
CA THR A 96 8.82 -35.59 28.57
C THR A 96 8.52 -34.31 27.76
N ARG A 97 9.24 -33.20 28.03
CA ARG A 97 9.14 -31.94 27.24
C ARG A 97 9.90 -31.98 25.92
N SER A 98 10.68 -33.06 25.67
CA SER A 98 11.45 -33.17 24.43
C SER A 98 10.54 -33.21 23.22
N PRO A 99 10.99 -32.69 22.04
CA PRO A 99 10.13 -32.51 20.85
C PRO A 99 9.52 -33.80 20.31
N GLN A 100 10.14 -34.95 20.56
CA GLN A 100 9.64 -36.26 20.14
C GLN A 100 8.43 -36.75 20.96
N TRP A 101 8.10 -36.07 22.05
CA TRP A 101 6.97 -36.39 22.90
C TRP A 101 5.72 -35.63 22.48
N THR A 102 4.56 -36.26 22.52
CA THR A 102 3.28 -35.56 22.36
C THR A 102 3.13 -34.52 23.47
N GLY A 103 2.87 -33.27 23.10
CA GLY A 103 2.84 -32.14 24.04
C GLY A 103 4.22 -31.60 24.43
N GLY A 104 5.32 -32.12 23.85
CA GLY A 104 6.66 -31.54 24.01
C GLY A 104 6.84 -30.20 23.29
N GLY A 105 7.97 -29.55 23.52
CA GLY A 105 8.27 -28.26 22.92
C GLY A 105 8.71 -28.36 21.46
N VAL A 106 8.58 -27.27 20.71
CA VAL A 106 9.06 -27.16 19.32
C VAL A 106 10.55 -26.84 19.31
N VAL A 107 11.35 -27.51 18.47
CA VAL A 107 12.82 -27.32 18.45
C VAL A 107 13.17 -25.93 17.92
N PHE A 108 12.72 -25.61 16.72
CA PHE A 108 12.88 -24.28 16.08
C PHE A 108 11.56 -23.53 16.14
N ALA A 109 11.14 -23.22 17.36
CA ALA A 109 9.90 -22.51 17.59
C ALA A 109 9.96 -21.09 17.00
N PRO A 110 8.92 -20.63 16.28
CA PRO A 110 8.85 -19.24 15.89
C PRO A 110 8.81 -18.37 17.16
N THR A 111 9.58 -17.29 17.14
CA THR A 111 9.59 -16.26 18.19
C THR A 111 9.06 -14.95 17.63
N PRO A 112 8.47 -14.09 18.46
CA PRO A 112 8.07 -12.76 18.05
C PRO A 112 9.27 -12.02 17.46
N ARG A 113 9.07 -11.40 16.28
CA ARG A 113 10.12 -10.60 15.65
C ARG A 113 9.52 -9.41 14.92
N ASP A 114 10.31 -8.36 14.79
CA ASP A 114 10.00 -7.21 13.96
C ASP A 114 10.34 -7.53 12.50
N TYR A 115 9.39 -7.24 11.60
CA TYR A 115 9.54 -7.38 10.15
C TYR A 115 9.75 -6.03 9.47
N SER A 116 9.64 -4.93 10.22
CA SER A 116 9.74 -3.60 9.65
C SER A 116 11.15 -3.29 9.15
N PHE A 117 11.22 -2.53 8.08
CA PHE A 117 12.47 -1.96 7.59
C PHE A 117 12.27 -0.53 7.12
N LYS A 118 13.34 0.26 7.17
CA LYS A 118 13.34 1.66 6.76
C LYS A 118 13.62 1.79 5.27
N MET A 119 12.88 2.69 4.61
CA MET A 119 13.17 3.19 3.27
C MET A 119 13.49 4.69 3.37
N ASN A 120 14.45 5.18 2.56
CA ASN A 120 14.88 6.57 2.58
C ASN A 120 13.74 7.52 2.17
N LYS A 121 13.73 8.74 2.73
CA LYS A 121 12.68 9.73 2.43
C LYS A 121 12.60 10.09 0.94
N LYS A 122 13.77 10.27 0.28
CA LYS A 122 13.84 10.59 -1.16
C LYS A 122 13.26 9.44 -2.01
N GLU A 123 13.60 8.18 -1.69
CA GLU A 123 13.09 7.01 -2.39
C GLU A 123 11.57 6.87 -2.26
N LYS A 124 11.02 7.11 -1.05
CA LYS A 124 9.57 7.12 -0.83
C LYS A 124 8.85 8.17 -1.66
N ARG A 125 9.43 9.39 -1.76
CA ARG A 125 8.86 10.47 -2.59
C ARG A 125 8.87 10.10 -4.06
N ILE A 126 9.99 9.58 -4.59
CA ILE A 126 10.09 9.15 -5.99
C ILE A 126 9.10 8.00 -6.26
N ALA A 127 8.98 7.03 -5.36
CA ALA A 127 8.02 5.93 -5.50
C ALA A 127 6.57 6.43 -5.55
N LEU A 128 6.21 7.42 -4.71
CA LEU A 128 4.88 8.03 -4.71
C LEU A 128 4.60 8.78 -6.02
N LYS A 129 5.54 9.64 -6.46
CA LYS A 129 5.44 10.36 -7.73
C LYS A 129 5.30 9.39 -8.91
N SER A 130 6.12 8.34 -8.95
CA SER A 130 6.05 7.28 -9.97
C SER A 130 4.69 6.58 -9.99
N ALA A 131 4.10 6.29 -8.82
CA ALA A 131 2.79 5.65 -8.73
C ALA A 131 1.66 6.59 -9.23
N LEU A 132 1.72 7.88 -8.89
CA LEU A 132 0.76 8.88 -9.37
C LEU A 132 0.87 9.07 -10.89
N THR A 133 2.09 9.22 -11.40
CA THR A 133 2.36 9.33 -12.85
C THR A 133 1.85 8.12 -13.61
N SER A 134 2.03 6.90 -13.08
CA SER A 134 1.49 5.68 -13.68
C SER A 134 -0.04 5.75 -13.82
N ARG A 135 -0.73 6.24 -12.78
CA ARG A 135 -2.20 6.39 -12.81
C ARG A 135 -2.67 7.45 -13.81
N VAL A 136 -1.94 8.54 -13.95
CA VAL A 136 -2.21 9.55 -15.00
C VAL A 136 -2.02 8.95 -16.38
N ASN A 137 -0.91 8.26 -16.64
CA ASN A 137 -0.62 7.63 -17.92
C ASN A 137 -1.64 6.55 -18.33
N GLU A 138 -2.20 5.84 -17.34
CA GLU A 138 -3.25 4.84 -17.53
C GLU A 138 -4.66 5.46 -17.71
N GLY A 139 -4.81 6.78 -17.53
CA GLY A 139 -6.11 7.46 -17.54
C GLY A 139 -7.02 7.07 -16.36
N LYS A 140 -6.42 6.62 -15.24
CA LYS A 140 -7.12 6.17 -14.04
C LYS A 140 -7.11 7.19 -12.91
N LEU A 141 -6.63 8.40 -13.16
CA LEU A 141 -6.75 9.53 -12.26
C LEU A 141 -7.98 10.36 -12.67
N ILE A 142 -8.93 10.50 -11.76
CA ILE A 142 -10.13 11.33 -11.93
C ILE A 142 -10.04 12.49 -10.96
N VAL A 143 -10.16 13.71 -11.46
CA VAL A 143 -10.21 14.89 -10.62
C VAL A 143 -11.67 15.33 -10.47
N VAL A 144 -12.09 15.58 -9.23
CA VAL A 144 -13.44 16.05 -8.90
C VAL A 144 -13.33 17.44 -8.29
N ASP A 145 -14.23 18.33 -8.64
CA ASP A 145 -14.23 19.71 -8.16
C ASP A 145 -14.40 19.74 -6.64
N GLU A 146 -15.49 19.20 -6.12
CA GLU A 146 -15.78 19.12 -4.69
C GLU A 146 -16.57 17.84 -4.36
N LEU A 147 -16.24 17.20 -3.23
CA LEU A 147 -16.98 16.05 -2.71
C LEU A 147 -17.62 16.44 -1.38
N LYS A 148 -18.85 16.94 -1.42
CA LYS A 148 -19.63 17.29 -0.22
C LYS A 148 -20.94 16.54 -0.17
N LEU A 149 -21.22 15.98 1.02
CA LEU A 149 -22.50 15.33 1.30
C LEU A 149 -23.19 16.03 2.49
N GLU A 150 -24.44 16.38 2.34
CA GLU A 150 -25.24 17.02 3.43
C GLU A 150 -25.41 16.08 4.63
N ALA A 151 -25.58 14.78 4.36
CA ALA A 151 -25.76 13.77 5.38
C ALA A 151 -24.92 12.52 5.08
N PRO A 152 -24.49 11.74 6.10
CA PRO A 152 -23.72 10.52 5.90
C PRO A 152 -24.61 9.38 5.37
N LYS A 153 -24.75 9.25 4.05
CA LYS A 153 -25.52 8.22 3.36
C LYS A 153 -24.71 7.46 2.34
N THR A 154 -24.55 6.16 2.55
CA THR A 154 -23.81 5.26 1.64
C THR A 154 -24.45 5.18 0.24
N LYS A 155 -25.79 5.27 0.15
CA LYS A 155 -26.50 5.22 -1.13
C LYS A 155 -26.18 6.41 -2.03
N GLU A 156 -26.06 7.60 -1.48
CA GLU A 156 -25.69 8.82 -2.23
C GLU A 156 -24.26 8.74 -2.71
N PHE A 157 -23.34 8.34 -1.82
CA PHE A 157 -21.94 8.15 -2.20
C PHE A 157 -21.74 7.07 -3.26
N ALA A 158 -22.48 5.95 -3.18
CA ALA A 158 -22.45 4.90 -4.19
C ALA A 158 -22.94 5.39 -5.57
N LYS A 159 -23.93 6.29 -5.61
CA LYS A 159 -24.37 6.93 -6.87
C LYS A 159 -23.25 7.80 -7.46
N VAL A 160 -22.56 8.60 -6.64
CA VAL A 160 -21.42 9.41 -7.10
C VAL A 160 -20.33 8.52 -7.70
N MET A 161 -19.97 7.42 -7.04
CA MET A 161 -18.96 6.48 -7.58
C MET A 161 -19.42 5.82 -8.89
N ALA A 162 -20.69 5.51 -9.02
CA ALA A 162 -21.26 4.96 -10.26
C ALA A 162 -21.23 5.99 -11.40
N ASN A 163 -21.58 7.25 -11.12
CA ASN A 163 -21.51 8.35 -12.09
C ASN A 163 -20.09 8.58 -12.60
N LEU A 164 -19.09 8.52 -11.70
CA LEU A 164 -17.67 8.63 -12.01
C LEU A 164 -17.08 7.34 -12.64
N LYS A 165 -17.86 6.27 -12.78
CA LYS A 165 -17.43 4.95 -13.26
C LYS A 165 -16.26 4.37 -12.46
N ALA A 166 -16.15 4.71 -11.19
CA ALA A 166 -15.06 4.35 -10.30
C ALA A 166 -15.47 3.19 -9.37
N ASN A 167 -15.46 1.96 -9.89
CA ASN A 167 -15.93 0.77 -9.16
C ASN A 167 -15.05 0.41 -7.96
N LYS A 168 -13.72 0.55 -8.11
CA LYS A 168 -12.75 0.28 -7.06
C LYS A 168 -11.80 1.46 -6.95
N ALA A 169 -12.13 2.36 -6.00
CA ALA A 169 -11.53 3.68 -5.96
C ALA A 169 -10.83 4.01 -4.64
N LEU A 170 -9.70 4.70 -4.77
CA LEU A 170 -9.09 5.46 -3.70
C LEU A 170 -9.55 6.91 -3.83
N VAL A 171 -10.27 7.40 -2.83
CA VAL A 171 -10.78 8.79 -2.81
C VAL A 171 -9.86 9.61 -1.93
N VAL A 172 -9.23 10.63 -2.51
CA VAL A 172 -8.31 11.53 -1.83
C VAL A 172 -9.00 12.86 -1.59
N LEU A 173 -9.13 13.21 -0.32
CA LEU A 173 -9.76 14.45 0.14
C LEU A 173 -8.68 15.46 0.56
N SER A 174 -8.95 16.72 0.35
CA SER A 174 -8.14 17.86 0.85
C SER A 174 -8.25 17.95 2.38
N GLU A 175 -9.48 17.92 2.88
CA GLU A 175 -9.81 18.02 4.28
C GLU A 175 -10.64 16.82 4.75
N ASN A 176 -10.72 16.63 6.07
CA ASN A 176 -11.48 15.54 6.66
C ASN A 176 -12.97 15.86 6.74
N ASP A 177 -13.73 15.57 5.69
CA ASP A 177 -15.19 15.60 5.75
C ASP A 177 -15.75 14.31 6.38
N ALA A 178 -16.29 14.46 7.59
CA ALA A 178 -16.85 13.35 8.35
C ALA A 178 -18.05 12.67 7.64
N ASN A 179 -18.85 13.42 6.85
CA ASN A 179 -20.00 12.88 6.13
C ASN A 179 -19.53 11.99 4.97
N VAL A 180 -18.56 12.45 4.20
CA VAL A 180 -17.97 11.68 3.10
C VAL A 180 -17.27 10.42 3.60
N VAL A 181 -16.42 10.55 4.63
CA VAL A 181 -15.68 9.41 5.21
C VAL A 181 -16.64 8.35 5.76
N LYS A 182 -17.67 8.75 6.52
CA LYS A 182 -18.67 7.82 7.05
C LYS A 182 -19.49 7.15 5.94
N SER A 183 -19.83 7.88 4.89
CA SER A 183 -20.58 7.35 3.74
C SER A 183 -19.78 6.32 2.93
N ALA A 184 -18.48 6.56 2.75
CA ALA A 184 -17.58 5.69 2.00
C ALA A 184 -17.16 4.44 2.79
N LYS A 185 -17.04 4.52 4.14
CA LYS A 185 -16.45 3.49 4.98
C LYS A 185 -17.12 2.11 4.86
N ASN A 186 -18.43 2.07 4.59
CA ASN A 186 -19.18 0.81 4.45
C ASN A 186 -19.04 0.14 3.08
N ILE A 187 -18.41 0.81 2.11
CA ILE A 187 -18.24 0.28 0.75
C ILE A 187 -16.88 -0.42 0.66
N PRO A 188 -16.81 -1.77 0.52
CA PRO A 188 -15.55 -2.50 0.59
C PRO A 188 -14.59 -2.19 -0.57
N THR A 189 -15.11 -1.69 -1.69
CA THR A 189 -14.33 -1.35 -2.88
C THR A 189 -13.78 0.08 -2.87
N VAL A 190 -14.13 0.88 -1.87
CA VAL A 190 -13.71 2.27 -1.75
C VAL A 190 -12.90 2.48 -0.48
N LYS A 191 -11.85 3.28 -0.56
CA LYS A 191 -11.08 3.76 0.58
C LYS A 191 -10.93 5.28 0.47
N THR A 192 -11.16 5.98 1.56
CA THR A 192 -10.85 7.41 1.67
C THR A 192 -9.46 7.60 2.28
N ALA A 193 -8.73 8.58 1.79
CA ALA A 193 -7.44 9.01 2.31
C ALA A 193 -7.38 10.55 2.29
N LEU A 194 -6.58 11.13 3.16
CA LEU A 194 -6.23 12.54 3.12
C LEU A 194 -4.91 12.72 2.34
N THR A 195 -4.64 13.91 1.85
CA THR A 195 -3.42 14.27 1.12
C THR A 195 -2.14 13.86 1.86
N ASN A 196 -2.11 13.96 3.18
CA ASN A 196 -0.97 13.61 4.04
C ASN A 196 -0.87 12.09 4.36
N THR A 197 -1.91 11.30 4.09
CA THR A 197 -1.94 9.85 4.37
C THR A 197 -1.86 8.97 3.12
N ILE A 198 -1.71 9.58 1.95
CA ILE A 198 -1.54 8.84 0.70
C ILE A 198 -0.30 7.95 0.77
N ASN A 199 -0.43 6.72 0.29
CA ASN A 199 0.67 5.79 0.19
C ASN A 199 0.64 5.00 -1.14
N VAL A 200 1.80 4.52 -1.55
CA VAL A 200 1.99 3.80 -2.82
C VAL A 200 1.14 2.53 -2.89
N TYR A 201 1.01 1.81 -1.77
CA TYR A 201 0.23 0.58 -1.71
C TYR A 201 -1.24 0.80 -2.02
N ASP A 202 -1.86 1.85 -1.43
CA ASP A 202 -3.26 2.15 -1.68
C ASP A 202 -3.48 2.64 -3.12
N ILE A 203 -2.61 3.48 -3.67
CA ILE A 203 -2.69 3.93 -5.07
C ILE A 203 -2.70 2.74 -6.05
N LEU A 204 -1.87 1.72 -5.78
CA LEU A 204 -1.80 0.53 -6.65
C LEU A 204 -2.91 -0.50 -6.37
N LYS A 205 -3.38 -0.59 -5.14
CA LYS A 205 -4.42 -1.54 -4.73
C LYS A 205 -5.77 -1.21 -5.36
N TYR A 206 -6.08 0.08 -5.50
CA TYR A 206 -7.30 0.56 -6.11
C TYR A 206 -7.08 0.86 -7.59
N ASP A 207 -8.08 0.51 -8.41
CA ASP A 207 -7.95 0.62 -9.86
C ASP A 207 -8.01 2.09 -10.33
N THR A 208 -8.82 2.91 -9.65
CA THR A 208 -9.02 4.33 -9.95
C THR A 208 -8.67 5.18 -8.74
N VAL A 209 -8.01 6.31 -8.98
CA VAL A 209 -7.73 7.31 -7.95
C VAL A 209 -8.61 8.52 -8.23
N VAL A 210 -9.51 8.82 -7.32
CA VAL A 210 -10.40 10.00 -7.37
C VAL A 210 -9.81 11.04 -6.43
N VAL A 211 -9.46 12.20 -6.95
CA VAL A 211 -8.79 13.26 -6.19
C VAL A 211 -9.63 14.54 -6.26
N GLU A 212 -9.86 15.16 -5.12
CA GLU A 212 -10.47 16.48 -5.05
C GLU A 212 -9.51 17.54 -5.62
N LYS A 213 -10.03 18.54 -6.32
CA LYS A 213 -9.20 19.61 -6.93
C LYS A 213 -8.27 20.29 -5.92
N ALA A 214 -8.79 20.67 -4.77
CA ALA A 214 -7.98 21.26 -3.69
C ALA A 214 -6.91 20.29 -3.15
N ALA A 215 -7.18 18.96 -3.21
CA ALA A 215 -6.21 17.94 -2.82
C ALA A 215 -5.06 17.81 -3.85
N VAL A 216 -5.31 18.05 -5.14
CA VAL A 216 -4.25 18.08 -6.17
C VAL A 216 -3.27 19.22 -5.88
N GLU A 217 -3.77 20.42 -5.62
CA GLU A 217 -2.95 21.59 -5.29
C GLU A 217 -2.08 21.32 -4.05
N THR A 218 -2.66 20.75 -2.99
CA THR A 218 -1.91 20.39 -1.78
C THR A 218 -0.84 19.31 -2.05
N ILE A 219 -1.13 18.32 -2.91
CA ILE A 219 -0.16 17.28 -3.29
C ILE A 219 1.02 17.90 -4.05
N GLU A 220 0.74 18.83 -4.94
CA GLU A 220 1.78 19.55 -5.69
C GLU A 220 2.68 20.37 -4.76
N GLU A 221 2.12 21.13 -3.82
CA GLU A 221 2.90 21.89 -2.85
C GLU A 221 3.82 21.01 -1.98
N VAL A 222 3.32 19.86 -1.52
CA VAL A 222 4.08 18.99 -0.61
C VAL A 222 5.16 18.18 -1.33
N TYR A 223 4.92 17.81 -2.58
CA TYR A 223 5.80 16.88 -3.32
C TYR A 223 6.57 17.52 -4.47
N ALA A 224 6.32 18.75 -4.84
CA ALA A 224 7.06 19.48 -5.91
C ALA A 224 8.59 19.54 -5.76
#